data_42dd69e790d0628b629a7845ecf4a7f7
#
_entry.id   42dd69e790d0628b629a7845ecf4a7f7
#
_cell.length_a   1.000
_cell.length_b   1.000
_cell.length_c   1.000
_cell.angle_alpha   90.00
_cell.angle_beta   90.00
_cell.angle_gamma   90.00
#
_symmetry.space_group_name_H-M   'P 1'
#
loop_
_entity.id
_entity.type
_entity.pdbx_description
1 polymer ?
#
loop_
_entity_poly.entity_id
_entity_poly.type
_entity_poly.pdbx_seq_one_letter_code
_entity_poly.pdbx_strand_id
1 'polypeptide(L)'
;AEFLQQNPERQVIVEGYTDSTGSANYNQRLSERRADSVRMALLSRGISPERVATRGYGKEYPVASNGTSSGRAMNRRVEVTISNDAKPVAPRSSVSG
;
A
#
# COMPACT_ATOMS: atom_id res chain seq x y z
N ALA A 1 6.69 12.94 -2.89
CA ALA A 1 6.42 13.71 -1.66
C ALA A 1 6.23 15.20 -1.92
N GLU A 2 6.86 15.73 -2.96
CA GLU A 2 6.73 17.15 -3.28
C GLU A 2 5.28 17.54 -3.57
N PHE A 3 4.55 16.71 -4.32
CA PHE A 3 3.13 16.95 -4.59
C PHE A 3 2.33 17.04 -3.29
N LEU A 4 2.58 16.13 -2.36
CA LEU A 4 1.85 16.08 -1.08
C LEU A 4 2.21 17.27 -0.19
N GLN A 5 3.44 17.75 -0.25
CA GLN A 5 3.85 18.94 0.50
C GLN A 5 3.13 20.20 -0.01
N GLN A 6 2.90 20.27 -1.33
CA GLN A 6 2.23 21.40 -1.94
C GLN A 6 0.70 21.30 -1.86
N ASN A 7 0.19 20.14 -1.51
CA ASN A 7 -1.26 19.87 -1.42
C ASN A 7 -1.59 19.28 -0.04
N PRO A 8 -1.51 20.10 1.02
CA PRO A 8 -1.60 19.58 2.40
C PRO A 8 -2.95 18.98 2.76
N GLU A 9 -4.00 19.24 1.99
CA GLU A 9 -5.33 18.66 2.21
C GLU A 9 -5.45 17.22 1.70
N ARG A 10 -4.50 16.73 0.89
CA ARG A 10 -4.59 15.40 0.29
C ARG A 10 -4.25 14.32 1.29
N GLN A 11 -4.99 13.24 1.23
CA GLN A 11 -4.77 12.04 2.04
C GLN A 11 -4.15 10.94 1.17
N VAL A 12 -3.43 10.01 1.81
CA VAL A 12 -2.72 8.95 1.11
C VAL A 12 -3.05 7.62 1.76
N ILE A 13 -3.28 6.58 0.95
CA ILE A 13 -3.29 5.21 1.45
C ILE A 13 -2.17 4.44 0.75
N VAL A 14 -1.40 3.69 1.54
CA VAL A 14 -0.30 2.85 1.08
C VAL A 14 -0.71 1.40 1.30
N GLU A 15 -0.78 0.62 0.22
CA GLU A 15 -1.27 -0.76 0.26
C GLU A 15 -0.18 -1.70 -0.22
N GLY A 16 0.21 -2.65 0.63
CA GLY A 16 1.25 -3.62 0.33
C GLY A 16 0.68 -4.95 -0.10
N TYR A 17 1.37 -5.63 -1.01
CA TYR A 17 0.96 -6.90 -1.58
C TYR A 17 2.16 -7.84 -1.71
N THR A 18 1.89 -9.14 -1.71
CA THR A 18 2.91 -10.17 -1.93
C THR A 18 2.48 -11.10 -3.06
N ASP A 19 3.39 -11.99 -3.47
CA ASP A 19 3.00 -13.12 -4.30
C ASP A 19 2.43 -14.24 -3.42
N SER A 20 2.17 -15.40 -4.01
CA SER A 20 1.53 -16.52 -3.30
C SER A 20 2.52 -17.42 -2.55
N THR A 21 3.81 -17.11 -2.55
CA THR A 21 4.83 -17.94 -1.91
C THR A 21 4.79 -17.78 -0.40
N GLY A 22 4.75 -18.89 0.32
CA GLY A 22 4.76 -18.89 1.77
C GLY A 22 3.37 -18.86 2.39
N SER A 23 3.31 -18.80 3.71
CA SER A 23 2.05 -18.83 4.45
C SER A 23 1.30 -17.51 4.33
N ALA A 24 -0.02 -17.59 4.55
CA ALA A 24 -0.86 -16.39 4.55
C ALA A 24 -0.44 -15.41 5.64
N ASN A 25 -0.14 -15.91 6.85
CA ASN A 25 0.27 -15.05 7.96
C ASN A 25 1.60 -14.36 7.68
N TYR A 26 2.57 -15.08 7.12
CA TYR A 26 3.85 -14.51 6.77
C TYR A 26 3.69 -13.38 5.74
N ASN A 27 2.90 -13.64 4.71
CA ASN A 27 2.68 -12.68 3.63
C ASN A 27 1.89 -11.46 4.11
N GLN A 28 0.94 -11.67 5.02
CA GLN A 28 0.20 -10.57 5.61
C GLN A 28 1.14 -9.61 6.33
N ARG A 29 2.01 -10.13 7.17
CA ARG A 29 2.98 -9.31 7.90
C ARG A 29 3.99 -8.64 6.97
N LEU A 30 4.44 -9.36 5.95
CA LEU A 30 5.40 -8.83 4.99
C LEU A 30 4.79 -7.64 4.22
N SER A 31 3.54 -7.78 3.78
CA SER A 31 2.86 -6.71 3.06
C SER A 31 2.64 -5.48 3.93
N GLU A 32 2.32 -5.69 5.21
CA GLU A 32 2.18 -4.60 6.17
C GLU A 32 3.51 -3.86 6.37
N ARG A 33 4.61 -4.61 6.53
CA ARG A 33 5.94 -4.00 6.69
C ARG A 33 6.37 -3.22 5.47
N ARG A 34 6.05 -3.72 4.27
CA ARG A 34 6.38 -3.01 3.03
C ARG A 34 5.60 -1.71 2.92
N ALA A 35 4.31 -1.75 3.23
CA ALA A 35 3.49 -0.54 3.24
C ALA A 35 4.02 0.47 4.28
N ASP A 36 4.39 -0.03 5.45
CA ASP A 36 4.91 0.81 6.53
C ASP A 36 6.24 1.45 6.16
N SER A 37 7.10 0.74 5.44
CA SER A 37 8.37 1.30 4.96
C SER A 37 8.16 2.48 4.02
N VAL A 38 7.16 2.40 3.14
CA VAL A 38 6.82 3.51 2.25
C VAL A 38 6.25 4.67 3.06
N ARG A 39 5.41 4.39 4.06
CA ARG A 39 4.89 5.41 4.95
C ARG A 39 6.03 6.15 5.66
N MET A 40 6.98 5.42 6.20
CA MET A 40 8.15 6.03 6.88
C MET A 40 8.94 6.93 5.95
N ALA A 41 9.10 6.53 4.69
CA ALA A 41 9.79 7.36 3.70
C ALA A 41 9.04 8.67 3.46
N LEU A 42 7.70 8.62 3.41
CA LEU A 42 6.89 9.83 3.25
C LEU A 42 7.01 10.74 4.48
N LEU A 43 6.97 10.16 5.69
CA LEU A 43 7.12 10.94 6.91
C LEU A 43 8.48 11.64 6.98
N SER A 44 9.53 10.95 6.52
CA SER A 44 10.88 11.54 6.51
C SER A 44 11.01 12.71 5.55
N ARG A 45 10.07 12.84 4.62
CA ARG A 45 10.01 13.97 3.68
C ARG A 45 9.03 15.06 4.13
N GLY A 46 8.58 15.00 5.37
CA GLY A 46 7.77 16.06 5.96
C GLY A 46 6.26 15.89 5.82
N ILE A 47 5.79 14.72 5.34
CA ILE A 47 4.35 14.45 5.30
C ILE A 47 3.91 14.03 6.70
N SER A 48 2.85 14.66 7.22
CA SER A 48 2.41 14.38 8.59
C SER A 48 1.75 13.00 8.71
N PRO A 49 1.96 12.31 9.85
CA PRO A 49 1.50 10.92 10.03
C PRO A 49 0.00 10.71 9.82
N GLU A 50 -0.82 11.64 10.23
CA GLU A 50 -2.28 11.53 10.12
C GLU A 50 -2.78 11.59 8.68
N ARG A 51 -1.92 11.95 7.73
CA ARG A 51 -2.26 12.00 6.30
C ARG A 51 -2.04 10.67 5.60
N VAL A 52 -1.36 9.72 6.24
CA VAL A 52 -0.91 8.49 5.58
C VAL A 52 -1.47 7.28 6.33
N ALA A 53 -2.35 6.53 5.67
CA ALA A 53 -2.84 5.26 6.17
C ALA A 53 -2.12 4.12 5.46
N THR A 54 -2.00 2.97 6.12
CA THR A 54 -1.38 1.78 5.53
C THR A 54 -2.30 0.59 5.64
N ARG A 55 -2.20 -0.32 4.67
CA ARG A 55 -2.89 -1.61 4.67
C ARG A 55 -1.96 -2.65 4.05
N GLY A 56 -2.01 -3.87 4.59
CA GLY A 56 -1.36 -5.02 4.00
C GLY A 56 -2.40 -6.05 3.62
N TYR A 57 -2.35 -6.53 2.39
CA TYR A 57 -3.31 -7.51 1.89
C TYR A 57 -2.68 -8.88 1.64
N GLY A 58 -1.38 -9.02 1.93
CA GLY A 58 -0.70 -10.29 1.73
C GLY A 58 -0.78 -10.74 0.28
N LYS A 59 -1.13 -11.99 0.06
CA LYS A 59 -1.21 -12.57 -1.29
C LYS A 59 -2.58 -12.42 -1.94
N GLU A 60 -3.51 -11.71 -1.31
CA GLU A 60 -4.80 -11.39 -1.91
C GLU A 60 -4.61 -10.34 -3.01
N TYR A 61 -5.51 -10.31 -3.97
CA TYR A 61 -5.55 -9.33 -5.07
C TYR A 61 -4.32 -9.39 -5.98
N PRO A 62 -4.00 -10.56 -6.56
CA PRO A 62 -2.91 -10.63 -7.54
C PRO A 62 -3.26 -9.85 -8.81
N VAL A 63 -2.25 -9.24 -9.43
CA VAL A 63 -2.40 -8.52 -10.71
C VAL A 63 -1.80 -9.32 -11.87
N ALA A 64 -1.11 -10.43 -11.58
CA ALA A 64 -0.48 -11.27 -12.57
C ALA A 64 -0.46 -12.71 -12.07
N SER A 65 -0.03 -13.63 -12.93
CA SER A 65 0.02 -15.05 -12.59
C SER A 65 1.09 -15.33 -11.52
N ASN A 66 0.71 -16.05 -10.48
CA ASN A 66 1.66 -16.57 -9.49
C ASN A 66 2.39 -17.81 -9.98
N GLY A 67 2.02 -18.34 -11.16
CA GLY A 67 2.66 -19.51 -11.74
C GLY A 67 3.98 -19.23 -12.45
N THR A 68 4.29 -17.95 -12.69
CA THR A 68 5.55 -17.54 -13.35
C THR A 68 6.32 -16.62 -12.42
N SER A 69 7.66 -16.62 -12.58
CA SER A 69 8.51 -15.74 -11.77
C SER A 69 8.25 -14.27 -12.08
N SER A 70 8.01 -13.95 -13.36
CA SER A 70 7.71 -12.56 -13.73
C SER A 70 6.36 -12.11 -13.18
N GLY A 71 5.35 -12.99 -13.18
CA GLY A 71 4.04 -12.69 -12.60
C GLY A 71 4.13 -12.50 -11.09
N ARG A 72 4.88 -13.36 -10.40
CA ARG A 72 5.09 -13.21 -8.96
C ARG A 72 5.78 -11.87 -8.65
N ALA A 73 6.77 -11.48 -9.47
CA ALA A 73 7.45 -10.19 -9.26
C ALA A 73 6.47 -9.01 -9.37
N MET A 74 5.52 -9.09 -10.29
CA MET A 74 4.49 -8.05 -10.45
C MET A 74 3.53 -8.02 -9.25
N ASN A 75 3.29 -9.16 -8.60
CA ASN A 75 2.42 -9.21 -7.44
C ASN A 75 3.09 -8.65 -6.18
N ARG A 76 4.42 -8.72 -6.09
CA ARG A 76 5.17 -8.14 -4.98
C ARG A 76 5.30 -6.63 -5.18
N ARG A 77 4.29 -5.90 -4.70
CA ARG A 77 4.20 -4.47 -4.98
C ARG A 77 3.63 -3.69 -3.80
N VAL A 78 3.80 -2.38 -3.88
CA VAL A 78 3.11 -1.43 -3.01
C VAL A 78 2.37 -0.45 -3.92
N GLU A 79 1.09 -0.23 -3.63
CA GLU A 79 0.27 0.75 -4.36
C GLU A 79 0.05 1.96 -3.46
N VAL A 80 0.24 3.14 -4.03
CA VAL A 80 0.04 4.40 -3.31
C VAL A 80 -1.08 5.15 -4.02
N THR A 81 -2.14 5.46 -3.28
CA THR A 81 -3.28 6.20 -3.81
C THR A 81 -3.42 7.51 -3.05
N ILE A 82 -3.57 8.60 -3.79
CA ILE A 82 -3.71 9.94 -3.25
C ILE A 82 -5.15 10.40 -3.48
N SER A 83 -5.80 10.90 -2.43
CA SER A 83 -7.17 11.39 -2.54
C SER A 83 -7.24 12.66 -3.40
N ASN A 84 -8.42 12.93 -3.95
CA ASN A 84 -8.66 14.16 -4.72
C ASN A 84 -9.02 15.34 -3.82
N ASP A 85 -9.30 15.09 -2.54
CA ASP A 85 -9.70 16.12 -1.59
C ASP A 85 -9.20 15.73 -0.18
N ALA A 86 -9.74 16.36 0.86
CA ALA A 86 -9.33 16.11 2.24
C ALA A 86 -9.87 14.81 2.82
N LYS A 87 -10.72 14.09 2.10
CA LYS A 87 -11.31 12.84 2.60
C LYS A 87 -10.32 11.70 2.47
N PRO A 88 -10.27 10.78 3.45
CA PRO A 88 -9.41 9.60 3.32
C PRO A 88 -9.80 8.73 2.14
N VAL A 89 -8.80 8.08 1.55
CA VAL A 89 -9.03 7.07 0.50
C VAL A 89 -9.53 5.80 1.16
N ALA A 90 -10.62 5.23 0.65
CA ALA A 90 -11.16 3.98 1.18
C ALA A 90 -10.24 2.81 0.80
N PRO A 91 -9.82 1.98 1.77
CA PRO A 91 -9.05 0.78 1.44
C PRO A 91 -9.92 -0.28 0.79
N ARG A 92 -9.29 -1.22 0.06
CA ARG A 92 -10.00 -2.28 -0.65
C ARG A 92 -10.96 -3.07 0.25
N SER A 93 -10.52 -3.39 1.45
CA SER A 93 -11.31 -4.19 2.38
C SER A 93 -12.62 -3.51 2.79
N SER A 94 -12.73 -2.20 2.69
CA SER A 94 -13.96 -1.49 3.01
C SER A 94 -14.92 -1.39 1.84
N VAL A 95 -14.46 -1.71 0.62
CA VAL A 95 -15.27 -1.65 -0.60
C VAL A 95 -16.00 -2.96 -0.85
N SER A 96 -15.42 -4.07 -0.42
CA SER A 96 -15.94 -5.41 -0.67
C SER A 96 -17.04 -5.83 0.29
N GLY A 97 -17.43 -4.97 1.20
CA GLY A 97 -18.42 -5.23 2.23
C GLY A 97 -19.79 -5.60 1.76
#